data_7f056e7417d9721e8149838b0877bbda
#
_entry.id   7f056e7417d9721e8149838b0877bbda
#
_cell.length_a   1.000
_cell.length_b   1.000
_cell.length_c   1.000
_cell.angle_alpha   90.00
_cell.angle_beta   90.00
_cell.angle_gamma   90.00
#
_symmetry.space_group_name_H-M   'P 1'
#
loop_
_entity.id
_entity.type
_entity.pdbx_description
1 polymer ?
#
loop_
_entity_poly.entity_id
_entity_poly.type
_entity_poly.pdbx_seq_one_letter_code
_entity_poly.pdbx_strand_id
1 'polypeptide(L)'
;VMFPVFDYRGKVIGFGGRVLDDSKPKYLNSPETLVFQKGTNLYGLNFALKSNMQERYFIIVEGYMDLIALYQSGITNVVASLGTALTINQARLLKRYADKVVISYDADMAGQMATMRGLEILRNAGFDVRVLSIPKGKDPDEFIKSNGKEAFLKLVNTAEPLIDYRLRKAEEGINFRNTEAIIKYSQNVMEIIADLNPLEKDVYIKKASENTGIKEQALYDILGKKLNGAMDNNKNRFISENEKKIHAEAGYIKAERSLLKFMITEAEYLFYIMERISKKDFILEEHKQIFTVIIEGRGENINNIISYLESKLGSAETIAELVKIKECKIFLDGDVNKQIDDFIHEIKTQNLKIEIENLKRQQKVLEGKGEVEESIKLAIKLSQLMQQLNNGKKG
;
A
#
# COMPACT_ATOMS: atom_id res chain seq x y z
N VAL A 1 2.50 -2.13 -34.26
CA VAL A 1 3.65 -1.25 -33.89
C VAL A 1 4.28 -1.78 -32.62
N MET A 2 5.63 -1.76 -32.53
CA MET A 2 6.37 -2.21 -31.38
C MET A 2 7.08 -1.04 -30.69
N PHE A 3 7.02 -0.98 -29.35
CA PHE A 3 7.66 0.03 -28.52
C PHE A 3 8.69 -0.66 -27.64
N PRO A 4 9.99 -0.35 -27.76
CA PRO A 4 10.98 -0.87 -26.83
C PRO A 4 10.78 -0.26 -25.44
N VAL A 5 10.81 -1.10 -24.42
CA VAL A 5 10.78 -0.68 -23.01
C VAL A 5 12.21 -0.67 -22.50
N PHE A 6 12.62 0.46 -21.93
CA PHE A 6 13.95 0.65 -21.41
C PHE A 6 13.94 0.68 -19.87
N ASP A 7 15.03 0.20 -19.27
CA ASP A 7 15.31 0.50 -17.88
C ASP A 7 15.76 1.98 -17.72
N TYR A 8 15.88 2.46 -16.51
CA TYR A 8 16.30 3.84 -16.23
C TYR A 8 17.72 4.17 -16.77
N ARG A 9 18.54 3.15 -17.08
CA ARG A 9 19.89 3.28 -17.65
C ARG A 9 19.86 3.33 -19.17
N GLY A 10 18.73 3.03 -19.81
CA GLY A 10 18.55 3.02 -21.26
C GLY A 10 18.85 1.68 -21.93
N LYS A 11 18.88 0.56 -21.20
CA LYS A 11 18.96 -0.79 -21.76
C LYS A 11 17.55 -1.29 -22.06
N VAL A 12 17.36 -1.92 -23.23
CA VAL A 12 16.09 -2.56 -23.60
C VAL A 12 15.87 -3.76 -22.70
N ILE A 13 14.73 -3.80 -22.02
CA ILE A 13 14.34 -4.86 -21.08
C ILE A 13 13.08 -5.61 -21.52
N GLY A 14 12.31 -5.07 -22.46
CA GLY A 14 11.09 -5.65 -22.98
C GLY A 14 10.51 -4.83 -24.11
N PHE A 15 9.31 -5.20 -24.54
CA PHE A 15 8.60 -4.53 -25.63
C PHE A 15 7.12 -4.39 -25.27
N GLY A 16 6.51 -3.29 -25.72
CA GLY A 16 5.08 -3.12 -25.85
C GLY A 16 4.67 -3.23 -27.30
N GLY A 17 3.53 -3.84 -27.60
CA GLY A 17 2.95 -3.91 -28.93
C GLY A 17 1.60 -3.22 -28.97
N ARG A 18 1.27 -2.54 -30.07
CA ARG A 18 -0.06 -2.03 -30.37
C ARG A 18 -0.49 -2.50 -31.74
N VAL A 19 -1.68 -3.07 -31.84
CA VAL A 19 -2.31 -3.41 -33.13
C VAL A 19 -2.72 -2.13 -33.87
N LEU A 20 -2.74 -2.19 -35.20
CA LEU A 20 -3.16 -1.07 -36.04
C LEU A 20 -4.59 -1.26 -36.56
N ASP A 21 -5.16 -2.41 -36.31
CA ASP A 21 -6.53 -2.79 -36.68
C ASP A 21 -7.39 -2.88 -35.39
N ASP A 22 -8.63 -3.37 -35.52
CA ASP A 22 -9.57 -3.55 -34.41
C ASP A 22 -9.38 -4.85 -33.64
N SER A 23 -8.29 -5.57 -33.85
CA SER A 23 -8.00 -6.82 -33.14
C SER A 23 -7.75 -6.58 -31.66
N LYS A 24 -8.06 -7.57 -30.84
CA LYS A 24 -7.86 -7.51 -29.38
C LYS A 24 -6.81 -8.54 -28.96
N PRO A 25 -5.96 -8.23 -27.97
CA PRO A 25 -5.94 -7.00 -27.20
C PRO A 25 -5.30 -5.82 -27.97
N LYS A 26 -5.82 -4.60 -27.78
CA LYS A 26 -5.30 -3.37 -28.42
C LYS A 26 -3.82 -3.13 -28.09
N TYR A 27 -3.41 -3.47 -26.87
CA TYR A 27 -2.03 -3.42 -26.40
C TYR A 27 -1.59 -4.75 -25.80
N LEU A 28 -0.36 -5.13 -26.06
CA LEU A 28 0.27 -6.32 -25.50
C LEU A 28 1.69 -5.96 -25.04
N ASN A 29 1.99 -6.24 -23.77
CA ASN A 29 3.33 -6.06 -23.22
C ASN A 29 4.04 -7.41 -23.11
N SER A 30 5.37 -7.40 -23.20
CA SER A 30 6.19 -8.55 -22.85
C SER A 30 5.77 -9.13 -21.50
N PRO A 31 5.82 -10.47 -21.35
CA PRO A 31 5.66 -11.09 -20.03
C PRO A 31 6.75 -10.61 -19.07
N GLU A 32 6.53 -10.75 -17.77
CA GLU A 32 7.57 -10.48 -16.78
C GLU A 32 8.73 -11.47 -16.92
N THR A 33 9.95 -10.96 -16.76
CA THR A 33 11.19 -11.72 -16.82
C THR A 33 12.11 -11.29 -15.70
N LEU A 34 13.28 -11.93 -15.55
CA LEU A 34 14.30 -11.51 -14.57
C LEU A 34 14.76 -10.06 -14.76
N VAL A 35 14.70 -9.55 -15.99
CA VAL A 35 15.14 -8.16 -16.31
C VAL A 35 13.96 -7.19 -16.52
N PHE A 36 12.76 -7.69 -16.76
CA PHE A 36 11.57 -6.88 -16.99
C PHE A 36 10.48 -7.21 -15.96
N GLN A 37 10.32 -6.33 -15.00
CA GLN A 37 9.24 -6.36 -14.01
C GLN A 37 8.45 -5.05 -14.13
N LYS A 38 7.19 -5.14 -14.55
CA LYS A 38 6.31 -3.96 -14.79
C LYS A 38 6.19 -3.08 -13.55
N GLY A 39 6.10 -3.69 -12.38
CA GLY A 39 5.97 -2.99 -11.11
C GLY A 39 7.23 -2.26 -10.62
N THR A 40 8.37 -2.38 -11.29
CA THR A 40 9.63 -1.72 -10.90
C THR A 40 10.14 -0.74 -11.95
N ASN A 41 9.51 -0.70 -13.12
CA ASN A 41 9.92 0.13 -14.24
C ASN A 41 8.82 1.10 -14.65
N LEU A 42 9.22 2.23 -15.23
CA LEU A 42 8.33 3.23 -15.80
C LEU A 42 8.77 3.52 -17.23
N TYR A 43 7.81 3.50 -18.14
CA TYR A 43 8.08 3.82 -19.55
C TYR A 43 8.52 5.27 -19.69
N GLY A 44 9.56 5.51 -20.47
CA GLY A 44 10.08 6.84 -20.75
C GLY A 44 10.98 7.44 -19.67
N LEU A 45 11.16 6.80 -18.51
CA LEU A 45 11.99 7.34 -17.43
C LEU A 45 13.44 7.60 -17.88
N ASN A 46 14.03 6.71 -18.67
CA ASN A 46 15.37 6.89 -19.24
C ASN A 46 15.51 8.14 -20.12
N PHE A 47 14.45 8.53 -20.82
CA PHE A 47 14.41 9.76 -21.61
C PHE A 47 14.20 10.98 -20.75
N ALA A 48 13.27 10.90 -19.78
CA ALA A 48 13.02 11.98 -18.85
C ALA A 48 14.27 12.33 -18.02
N LEU A 49 15.05 11.34 -17.60
CA LEU A 49 16.30 11.57 -16.84
C LEU A 49 17.44 12.18 -17.70
N LYS A 50 17.42 11.97 -19.01
CA LYS A 50 18.39 12.57 -19.94
C LYS A 50 18.03 14.00 -20.32
N SER A 51 16.77 14.39 -20.15
CA SER A 51 16.34 15.75 -20.41
C SER A 51 16.86 16.67 -19.30
N ASN A 52 17.18 17.92 -19.68
CA ASN A 52 17.57 18.93 -18.70
C ASN A 52 16.32 19.37 -17.91
N MET A 53 15.97 18.61 -16.83
CA MET A 53 14.85 18.94 -15.96
C MET A 53 15.20 20.16 -15.11
N GLN A 54 14.89 21.35 -15.60
CA GLN A 54 15.03 22.58 -14.81
C GLN A 54 14.13 22.56 -13.57
N GLU A 55 12.95 21.95 -13.67
CA GLU A 55 12.02 21.71 -12.56
C GLU A 55 12.04 20.23 -12.17
N ARG A 56 12.26 19.95 -10.88
CA ARG A 56 12.37 18.57 -10.36
C ARG A 56 11.00 17.94 -10.12
N TYR A 57 10.23 17.73 -11.19
CA TYR A 57 8.96 17.02 -11.12
C TYR A 57 8.76 16.13 -12.34
N PHE A 58 7.92 15.09 -12.17
CA PHE A 58 7.46 14.23 -13.27
C PHE A 58 5.97 14.40 -13.53
N ILE A 59 5.60 14.30 -14.79
CA ILE A 59 4.22 14.10 -15.22
C ILE A 59 4.03 12.59 -15.42
N ILE A 60 3.04 12.00 -14.74
CA ILE A 60 2.74 10.57 -14.84
C ILE A 60 1.46 10.40 -15.64
N VAL A 61 1.51 9.66 -16.74
CA VAL A 61 0.39 9.32 -17.61
C VAL A 61 0.15 7.81 -17.62
N GLU A 62 -0.96 7.34 -18.19
CA GLU A 62 -1.32 5.92 -18.20
C GLU A 62 -0.60 5.14 -19.30
N GLY A 63 -0.56 5.68 -20.52
CA GLY A 63 -0.22 4.93 -21.71
C GLY A 63 1.02 5.39 -22.45
N TYR A 64 1.48 4.51 -23.35
CA TYR A 64 2.59 4.81 -24.25
C TYR A 64 2.30 6.01 -25.16
N MET A 65 1.06 6.10 -25.68
CA MET A 65 0.69 7.13 -26.68
C MET A 65 0.65 8.50 -26.04
N ASP A 66 0.12 8.61 -24.81
CA ASP A 66 0.10 9.86 -24.05
C ASP A 66 1.52 10.38 -23.85
N LEU A 67 2.41 9.50 -23.39
CA LEU A 67 3.80 9.86 -23.18
C LEU A 67 4.47 10.29 -24.47
N ILE A 68 4.30 9.52 -25.55
CA ILE A 68 4.94 9.81 -26.84
C ILE A 68 4.46 11.15 -27.39
N ALA A 69 3.15 11.43 -27.35
CA ALA A 69 2.59 12.69 -27.81
C ALA A 69 3.10 13.89 -27.02
N LEU A 70 3.15 13.77 -25.69
CA LEU A 70 3.70 14.82 -24.83
C LEU A 70 5.18 15.04 -25.09
N TYR A 71 5.96 13.95 -25.21
CA TYR A 71 7.39 14.02 -25.48
C TYR A 71 7.70 14.65 -26.82
N GLN A 72 6.98 14.26 -27.88
CA GLN A 72 7.09 14.85 -29.23
C GLN A 72 6.75 16.35 -29.25
N SER A 73 5.85 16.78 -28.36
CA SER A 73 5.51 18.20 -28.18
C SER A 73 6.53 18.98 -27.32
N GLY A 74 7.64 18.32 -26.90
CA GLY A 74 8.71 18.93 -26.13
C GLY A 74 8.42 18.99 -24.63
N ILE A 75 7.51 18.15 -24.09
CA ILE A 75 7.32 17.92 -22.67
C ILE A 75 8.08 16.64 -22.31
N THR A 76 9.31 16.80 -21.79
CA THR A 76 10.27 15.69 -21.71
C THR A 76 10.32 15.01 -20.34
N ASN A 77 9.77 15.62 -19.31
CA ASN A 77 9.70 15.10 -17.93
C ASN A 77 8.47 14.22 -17.68
N VAL A 78 8.07 13.46 -18.70
CA VAL A 78 6.88 12.58 -18.64
C VAL A 78 7.29 11.12 -18.54
N VAL A 79 6.55 10.35 -17.73
CA VAL A 79 6.69 8.91 -17.55
C VAL A 79 5.32 8.24 -17.62
N ALA A 80 5.27 6.97 -18.03
CA ALA A 80 4.02 6.23 -18.05
C ALA A 80 4.10 4.93 -17.25
N SER A 81 2.97 4.54 -16.65
CA SER A 81 2.79 3.20 -16.10
C SER A 81 2.65 2.19 -17.26
N LEU A 82 3.05 0.94 -17.02
CA LEU A 82 3.08 -0.09 -18.08
C LEU A 82 1.75 -0.88 -18.14
N GLY A 83 0.61 -0.19 -18.07
CA GLY A 83 -0.72 -0.82 -18.05
C GLY A 83 -1.01 -1.50 -16.71
N THR A 84 -0.40 -1.04 -15.64
CA THR A 84 -0.61 -1.48 -14.26
C THR A 84 -0.81 -0.29 -13.34
N ALA A 85 -1.52 -0.48 -12.24
CA ALA A 85 -1.57 0.54 -11.19
C ALA A 85 -0.14 0.86 -10.69
N LEU A 86 0.09 2.12 -10.32
CA LEU A 86 1.37 2.56 -9.79
C LEU A 86 1.75 1.78 -8.52
N THR A 87 3.01 1.40 -8.42
CA THR A 87 3.53 0.59 -7.31
C THR A 87 4.44 1.40 -6.38
N ILE A 88 4.65 0.87 -5.18
CA ILE A 88 5.59 1.44 -4.20
C ILE A 88 7.02 1.48 -4.76
N ASN A 89 7.42 0.48 -5.54
CA ASN A 89 8.77 0.42 -6.12
C ASN A 89 8.96 1.49 -7.20
N GLN A 90 7.94 1.73 -8.02
CA GLN A 90 7.94 2.82 -9.01
C GLN A 90 7.98 4.19 -8.32
N ALA A 91 7.20 4.39 -7.24
CA ALA A 91 7.25 5.61 -6.45
C ALA A 91 8.65 5.84 -5.82
N ARG A 92 9.24 4.81 -5.22
CA ARG A 92 10.61 4.87 -4.67
C ARG A 92 11.65 5.17 -5.74
N LEU A 93 11.48 4.63 -6.96
CA LEU A 93 12.37 4.91 -8.08
C LEU A 93 12.29 6.38 -8.47
N LEU A 94 11.10 6.94 -8.66
CA LEU A 94 10.89 8.36 -8.98
C LEU A 94 11.40 9.30 -7.90
N LYS A 95 11.24 8.93 -6.61
CA LYS A 95 11.64 9.77 -5.46
C LYS A 95 13.14 10.09 -5.42
N ARG A 96 13.96 9.27 -6.07
CA ARG A 96 15.41 9.55 -6.20
C ARG A 96 15.72 10.78 -7.06
N TYR A 97 14.76 11.20 -7.89
CA TYR A 97 14.98 12.21 -8.94
C TYR A 97 14.11 13.45 -8.79
N ALA A 98 12.96 13.34 -8.10
CA ALA A 98 12.02 14.43 -7.94
C ALA A 98 11.27 14.36 -6.61
N ASP A 99 10.75 15.52 -6.16
CA ASP A 99 9.92 15.64 -4.95
C ASP A 99 8.46 15.94 -5.25
N LYS A 100 8.13 16.29 -6.49
CA LYS A 100 6.78 16.59 -6.95
C LYS A 100 6.42 15.72 -8.14
N VAL A 101 5.14 15.32 -8.21
CA VAL A 101 4.55 14.62 -9.35
C VAL A 101 3.21 15.23 -9.73
N VAL A 102 2.95 15.29 -11.02
CA VAL A 102 1.66 15.70 -11.58
C VAL A 102 1.07 14.49 -12.28
N ILE A 103 -0.09 14.05 -11.81
CA ILE A 103 -0.81 12.91 -12.39
C ILE A 103 -1.78 13.41 -13.45
N SER A 104 -1.70 12.83 -14.64
CA SER A 104 -2.60 13.09 -15.75
C SER A 104 -3.15 11.78 -16.26
N TYR A 105 -4.21 11.30 -15.60
CA TYR A 105 -4.90 10.06 -15.95
C TYR A 105 -6.25 10.36 -16.62
N ASP A 106 -6.75 9.38 -17.36
CA ASP A 106 -8.04 9.48 -18.03
C ASP A 106 -9.20 9.65 -17.04
N ALA A 107 -10.21 10.41 -17.45
CA ALA A 107 -11.33 10.78 -16.58
C ALA A 107 -12.37 9.67 -16.37
N ASP A 108 -12.17 8.45 -16.91
CA ASP A 108 -13.16 7.39 -16.86
C ASP A 108 -13.20 6.62 -15.52
N MET A 109 -14.37 6.03 -15.23
CA MET A 109 -14.73 5.48 -13.91
C MET A 109 -13.88 4.27 -13.48
N ALA A 110 -13.36 3.47 -14.42
CA ALA A 110 -12.57 2.27 -14.11
C ALA A 110 -11.14 2.64 -13.65
N GLY A 111 -10.60 3.73 -14.18
CA GLY A 111 -9.31 4.31 -13.78
C GLY A 111 -9.33 4.93 -12.37
N GLN A 112 -10.49 5.41 -11.89
CA GLN A 112 -10.54 6.21 -10.66
C GLN A 112 -10.07 5.45 -9.40
N MET A 113 -10.47 4.19 -9.21
CA MET A 113 -10.05 3.43 -8.02
C MET A 113 -8.57 3.01 -8.08
N ALA A 114 -8.06 2.65 -9.25
CA ALA A 114 -6.64 2.35 -9.45
C ALA A 114 -5.79 3.63 -9.32
N THR A 115 -6.32 4.75 -9.84
CA THR A 115 -5.74 6.09 -9.72
C THR A 115 -5.63 6.51 -8.26
N MET A 116 -6.69 6.39 -7.45
CA MET A 116 -6.68 6.78 -6.04
C MET A 116 -5.62 6.03 -5.22
N ARG A 117 -5.45 4.72 -5.45
CA ARG A 117 -4.39 3.94 -4.81
C ARG A 117 -3.00 4.42 -5.23
N GLY A 118 -2.80 4.69 -6.51
CA GLY A 118 -1.53 5.22 -7.03
C GLY A 118 -1.17 6.57 -6.41
N LEU A 119 -2.16 7.45 -6.25
CA LEU A 119 -2.01 8.77 -5.63
C LEU A 119 -1.59 8.66 -4.15
N GLU A 120 -2.19 7.73 -3.41
CA GLU A 120 -1.84 7.46 -2.00
C GLU A 120 -0.43 6.88 -1.87
N ILE A 121 -0.03 5.99 -2.76
CA ILE A 121 1.34 5.43 -2.79
C ILE A 121 2.37 6.55 -2.98
N LEU A 122 2.13 7.49 -3.90
CA LEU A 122 3.03 8.62 -4.13
C LEU A 122 3.10 9.56 -2.92
N ARG A 123 1.95 9.88 -2.32
CA ARG A 123 1.88 10.72 -1.12
C ARG A 123 2.63 10.07 0.04
N ASN A 124 2.42 8.78 0.28
CA ASN A 124 3.10 8.02 1.34
C ASN A 124 4.61 7.88 1.08
N ALA A 125 5.04 7.95 -0.19
CA ALA A 125 6.46 8.06 -0.55
C ALA A 125 7.04 9.48 -0.37
N GLY A 126 6.24 10.45 0.10
CA GLY A 126 6.65 11.82 0.42
C GLY A 126 6.69 12.77 -0.77
N PHE A 127 5.90 12.52 -1.83
CA PHE A 127 5.76 13.46 -2.94
C PHE A 127 4.75 14.57 -2.66
N ASP A 128 5.00 15.78 -3.19
CA ASP A 128 3.95 16.75 -3.50
C ASP A 128 3.17 16.21 -4.72
N VAL A 129 2.01 15.62 -4.45
CA VAL A 129 1.17 15.00 -5.48
C VAL A 129 0.12 15.98 -5.94
N ARG A 130 0.12 16.26 -7.25
CA ARG A 130 -0.88 17.12 -7.89
C ARG A 130 -1.64 16.35 -8.95
N VAL A 131 -2.89 16.68 -9.13
CA VAL A 131 -3.77 16.05 -10.10
C VAL A 131 -4.15 17.07 -11.17
N LEU A 132 -3.81 16.71 -12.41
CA LEU A 132 -4.19 17.48 -13.58
C LEU A 132 -5.52 16.94 -14.11
N SER A 133 -6.51 17.81 -14.24
CA SER A 133 -7.80 17.46 -14.82
C SER A 133 -7.84 17.91 -16.28
N ILE A 134 -7.87 16.94 -17.21
CA ILE A 134 -8.11 17.22 -18.63
C ILE A 134 -9.62 17.41 -18.84
N PRO A 135 -10.04 18.31 -19.74
CA PRO A 135 -11.45 18.46 -20.09
C PRO A 135 -12.09 17.15 -20.53
N LYS A 136 -13.36 16.92 -20.13
CA LYS A 136 -14.10 15.68 -20.40
C LYS A 136 -14.03 15.27 -21.87
N GLY A 137 -13.78 13.97 -22.09
CA GLY A 137 -13.76 13.35 -23.40
C GLY A 137 -12.42 13.42 -24.14
N LYS A 138 -11.35 13.88 -23.49
CA LYS A 138 -10.01 13.90 -24.07
C LYS A 138 -9.02 13.20 -23.15
N ASP A 139 -8.14 12.40 -23.72
CA ASP A 139 -6.93 11.92 -23.07
C ASP A 139 -5.75 12.91 -23.28
N PRO A 140 -4.60 12.71 -22.63
CA PRO A 140 -3.43 13.58 -22.82
C PRO A 140 -2.97 13.68 -24.29
N ASP A 141 -3.01 12.58 -25.04
CA ASP A 141 -2.65 12.53 -26.46
C ASP A 141 -3.56 13.40 -27.32
N GLU A 142 -4.89 13.27 -27.15
CA GLU A 142 -5.87 14.07 -27.88
C GLU A 142 -5.81 15.55 -27.50
N PHE A 143 -5.61 15.84 -26.20
CA PHE A 143 -5.54 17.21 -25.74
C PHE A 143 -4.32 17.94 -26.29
N ILE A 144 -3.12 17.34 -26.22
CA ILE A 144 -1.88 17.98 -26.68
C ILE A 144 -1.90 18.21 -28.19
N LYS A 145 -2.44 17.26 -28.97
CA LYS A 145 -2.61 17.40 -30.42
C LYS A 145 -3.57 18.52 -30.81
N SER A 146 -4.64 18.71 -30.04
CA SER A 146 -5.66 19.70 -30.35
C SER A 146 -5.32 21.11 -29.85
N ASN A 147 -4.64 21.25 -28.72
CA ASN A 147 -4.48 22.49 -27.98
C ASN A 147 -3.03 22.97 -27.86
N GLY A 148 -2.05 22.08 -28.15
CA GLY A 148 -0.63 22.42 -28.13
C GLY A 148 0.00 22.42 -26.74
N LYS A 149 1.32 22.61 -26.73
CA LYS A 149 2.19 22.52 -25.54
C LYS A 149 1.82 23.55 -24.46
N GLU A 150 1.67 24.79 -24.85
CA GLU A 150 1.41 25.91 -23.91
C GLU A 150 0.09 25.71 -23.16
N ALA A 151 -0.94 25.19 -23.82
CA ALA A 151 -2.23 24.88 -23.19
C ALA A 151 -2.08 23.72 -22.17
N PHE A 152 -1.31 22.69 -22.51
CA PHE A 152 -1.06 21.58 -21.60
C PHE A 152 -0.23 22.03 -20.38
N LEU A 153 0.80 22.84 -20.56
CA LEU A 153 1.60 23.40 -19.45
C LEU A 153 0.77 24.31 -18.55
N LYS A 154 -0.23 25.05 -19.07
CA LYS A 154 -1.18 25.78 -18.23
C LYS A 154 -1.95 24.84 -17.32
N LEU A 155 -2.42 23.68 -17.83
CA LEU A 155 -3.09 22.68 -17.00
C LEU A 155 -2.14 22.11 -15.94
N VAL A 156 -0.89 21.84 -16.29
CA VAL A 156 0.13 21.37 -15.33
C VAL A 156 0.33 22.39 -14.20
N ASN A 157 0.42 23.68 -14.53
CA ASN A 157 0.60 24.75 -13.55
C ASN A 157 -0.62 24.97 -12.65
N THR A 158 -1.82 24.65 -13.13
CA THR A 158 -3.08 24.72 -12.37
C THR A 158 -3.48 23.40 -11.75
N ALA A 159 -2.63 22.37 -11.82
CA ALA A 159 -2.88 21.06 -11.21
C ALA A 159 -3.11 21.22 -9.70
N GLU A 160 -4.22 20.68 -9.23
CA GLU A 160 -4.65 20.83 -7.84
C GLU A 160 -3.96 19.83 -6.91
N PRO A 161 -3.72 20.19 -5.63
CA PRO A 161 -3.23 19.24 -4.63
C PRO A 161 -4.17 18.03 -4.52
N LEU A 162 -3.61 16.84 -4.24
CA LEU A 162 -4.37 15.60 -4.14
C LEU A 162 -5.58 15.70 -3.21
N ILE A 163 -5.42 16.34 -2.06
CA ILE A 163 -6.50 16.44 -1.07
C ILE A 163 -7.64 17.32 -1.61
N ASP A 164 -7.32 18.46 -2.20
CA ASP A 164 -8.33 19.34 -2.81
C ASP A 164 -9.08 18.62 -3.95
N TYR A 165 -8.37 17.86 -4.79
CA TYR A 165 -8.98 17.00 -5.81
C TYR A 165 -9.96 15.99 -5.21
N ARG A 166 -9.55 15.28 -4.14
CA ARG A 166 -10.40 14.28 -3.46
C ARG A 166 -11.64 14.92 -2.85
N LEU A 167 -11.49 16.07 -2.23
CA LEU A 167 -12.61 16.82 -1.62
C LEU A 167 -13.58 17.30 -2.69
N ARG A 168 -13.09 17.88 -3.78
CA ARG A 168 -13.90 18.29 -4.93
C ARG A 168 -14.66 17.10 -5.54
N LYS A 169 -14.00 15.95 -5.68
CA LYS A 169 -14.64 14.71 -6.16
C LYS A 169 -15.71 14.20 -5.20
N ALA A 170 -15.48 14.31 -3.90
CA ALA A 170 -16.46 13.94 -2.88
C ALA A 170 -17.68 14.87 -2.88
N GLU A 171 -17.52 16.10 -3.32
CA GLU A 171 -18.59 17.12 -3.43
C GLU A 171 -19.44 16.94 -4.69
N GLU A 172 -18.90 16.34 -5.75
CA GLU A 172 -19.61 16.15 -7.02
C GLU A 172 -20.93 15.39 -6.83
N GLY A 173 -22.04 16.02 -7.23
CA GLY A 173 -23.40 15.42 -7.14
C GLY A 173 -24.06 15.48 -5.76
N ILE A 174 -23.43 16.10 -4.76
CA ILE A 174 -24.03 16.28 -3.44
C ILE A 174 -25.11 17.37 -3.48
N ASN A 175 -26.30 17.02 -3.00
CA ASN A 175 -27.36 17.99 -2.76
C ASN A 175 -27.27 18.55 -1.34
N PHE A 176 -26.65 19.71 -1.16
CA PHE A 176 -26.49 20.39 0.14
C PHE A 176 -27.80 20.85 0.77
N ARG A 177 -28.96 20.64 0.14
CA ARG A 177 -30.30 20.87 0.76
C ARG A 177 -30.80 19.58 1.45
N ASN A 178 -30.18 18.45 1.24
CA ASN A 178 -30.53 17.18 1.83
C ASN A 178 -29.61 16.89 3.03
N THR A 179 -30.19 16.83 4.23
CA THR A 179 -29.46 16.61 5.50
C THR A 179 -28.68 15.29 5.50
N GLU A 180 -29.24 14.22 4.97
CA GLU A 180 -28.57 12.91 4.91
C GLU A 180 -27.36 12.95 3.98
N ALA A 181 -27.48 13.63 2.82
CA ALA A 181 -26.38 13.81 1.89
C ALA A 181 -25.25 14.66 2.51
N ILE A 182 -25.59 15.71 3.27
CA ILE A 182 -24.60 16.51 4.01
C ILE A 182 -23.85 15.66 5.04
N ILE A 183 -24.56 14.83 5.82
CA ILE A 183 -23.93 13.98 6.84
C ILE A 183 -22.97 12.99 6.17
N LYS A 184 -23.41 12.32 5.10
CA LYS A 184 -22.59 11.37 4.37
C LYS A 184 -21.36 12.03 3.73
N TYR A 185 -21.53 13.21 3.14
CA TYR A 185 -20.43 14.01 2.61
C TYR A 185 -19.42 14.37 3.72
N SER A 186 -19.92 14.87 4.85
CA SER A 186 -19.06 15.25 5.98
C SER A 186 -18.26 14.05 6.52
N GLN A 187 -18.87 12.86 6.61
CA GLN A 187 -18.18 11.62 7.00
C GLN A 187 -17.08 11.28 5.99
N ASN A 188 -17.35 11.38 4.69
CA ASN A 188 -16.36 11.12 3.64
C ASN A 188 -15.20 12.14 3.68
N VAL A 189 -15.50 13.43 3.89
CA VAL A 189 -14.46 14.46 4.10
C VAL A 189 -13.58 14.11 5.28
N MET A 190 -14.15 13.70 6.43
CA MET A 190 -13.38 13.29 7.60
C MET A 190 -12.50 12.04 7.31
N GLU A 191 -12.92 11.17 6.41
CA GLU A 191 -12.09 10.05 5.94
C GLU A 191 -10.90 10.52 5.11
N ILE A 192 -11.14 11.44 4.19
CA ILE A 192 -10.10 11.97 3.29
C ILE A 192 -8.99 12.66 4.08
N ILE A 193 -9.35 13.40 5.15
CA ILE A 193 -8.40 14.20 5.92
C ILE A 193 -7.84 13.48 7.16
N ALA A 194 -8.29 12.25 7.46
CA ALA A 194 -7.93 11.54 8.69
C ALA A 194 -6.41 11.37 8.90
N ASP A 195 -5.66 11.18 7.81
CA ASP A 195 -4.21 10.94 7.83
C ASP A 195 -3.36 12.21 7.61
N LEU A 196 -3.99 13.38 7.54
CA LEU A 196 -3.29 14.65 7.43
C LEU A 196 -2.62 15.04 8.76
N ASN A 197 -1.64 15.95 8.69
CA ASN A 197 -1.08 16.55 9.89
C ASN A 197 -2.12 17.46 10.59
N PRO A 198 -1.93 17.80 11.88
CA PRO A 198 -2.91 18.58 12.63
C PRO A 198 -3.26 19.94 12.03
N LEU A 199 -2.29 20.63 11.42
CA LEU A 199 -2.53 21.95 10.80
C LEU A 199 -3.37 21.84 9.53
N GLU A 200 -3.06 20.85 8.68
CA GLU A 200 -3.85 20.58 7.49
C GLU A 200 -5.28 20.17 7.86
N LYS A 201 -5.46 19.31 8.88
CA LYS A 201 -6.78 18.92 9.39
C LYS A 201 -7.60 20.14 9.79
N ASP A 202 -7.02 21.04 10.54
CA ASP A 202 -7.70 22.27 11.00
C ASP A 202 -8.21 23.09 9.81
N VAL A 203 -7.36 23.34 8.81
CA VAL A 203 -7.72 24.08 7.60
C VAL A 203 -8.88 23.43 6.85
N TYR A 204 -8.82 22.11 6.65
CA TYR A 204 -9.86 21.39 5.89
C TYR A 204 -11.16 21.21 6.68
N ILE A 205 -11.10 21.05 8.00
CA ILE A 205 -12.29 21.03 8.87
C ILE A 205 -13.03 22.36 8.80
N LYS A 206 -12.29 23.46 8.82
CA LYS A 206 -12.86 24.80 8.69
C LYS A 206 -13.59 24.99 7.36
N LYS A 207 -12.92 24.62 6.25
CA LYS A 207 -13.56 24.61 4.90
C LYS A 207 -14.81 23.73 4.88
N ALA A 208 -14.75 22.52 5.46
CA ALA A 208 -15.91 21.62 5.51
C ALA A 208 -17.06 22.19 6.35
N SER A 209 -16.76 22.85 7.48
CA SER A 209 -17.74 23.54 8.32
C SER A 209 -18.45 24.66 7.53
N GLU A 210 -17.70 25.48 6.82
CA GLU A 210 -18.23 26.57 5.97
C GLU A 210 -19.15 26.02 4.87
N ASN A 211 -18.75 24.93 4.19
CA ASN A 211 -19.53 24.34 3.09
C ASN A 211 -20.79 23.62 3.56
N THR A 212 -20.76 22.99 4.73
CA THR A 212 -21.87 22.13 5.22
C THR A 212 -22.77 22.80 6.23
N GLY A 213 -22.31 23.88 6.88
CA GLY A 213 -22.97 24.51 8.03
C GLY A 213 -22.86 23.70 9.32
N ILE A 214 -22.12 22.59 9.33
CA ILE A 214 -21.85 21.78 10.54
C ILE A 214 -20.76 22.47 11.34
N LYS A 215 -20.96 22.60 12.67
CA LYS A 215 -19.95 23.19 13.56
C LYS A 215 -18.64 22.39 13.52
N GLU A 216 -17.52 23.08 13.49
CA GLU A 216 -16.16 22.46 13.50
C GLU A 216 -16.02 21.42 14.62
N GLN A 217 -16.52 21.72 15.84
CA GLN A 217 -16.48 20.81 16.97
C GLN A 217 -17.11 19.44 16.66
N ALA A 218 -18.26 19.42 15.96
CA ALA A 218 -18.91 18.18 15.59
C ALA A 218 -18.09 17.39 14.54
N LEU A 219 -17.39 18.07 13.64
CA LEU A 219 -16.48 17.46 12.67
C LEU A 219 -15.23 16.89 13.36
N TYR A 220 -14.66 17.61 14.35
CA TYR A 220 -13.58 17.10 15.21
C TYR A 220 -14.03 15.89 16.02
N ASP A 221 -15.27 15.87 16.53
CA ASP A 221 -15.80 14.74 17.29
C ASP A 221 -15.97 13.50 16.39
N ILE A 222 -16.38 13.67 15.12
CA ILE A 222 -16.42 12.58 14.14
C ILE A 222 -15.00 12.04 13.89
N LEU A 223 -14.04 12.94 13.68
CA LEU A 223 -12.64 12.56 13.47
C LEU A 223 -12.06 11.88 14.70
N GLY A 224 -12.34 12.40 15.90
CA GLY A 224 -11.93 11.84 17.18
C GLY A 224 -12.61 10.50 17.50
N LYS A 225 -13.90 10.36 17.22
CA LYS A 225 -14.63 9.09 17.33
C LYS A 225 -14.11 8.06 16.32
N LYS A 226 -13.69 8.47 15.12
CA LYS A 226 -13.02 7.58 14.17
C LYS A 226 -11.62 7.18 14.65
N LEU A 227 -10.85 8.11 15.18
CA LEU A 227 -9.56 7.81 15.80
C LEU A 227 -9.74 6.94 17.06
N ASN A 228 -10.78 7.20 17.87
CA ASN A 228 -11.11 6.42 19.07
C ASN A 228 -11.98 5.19 18.72
N GLY A 229 -12.85 5.23 17.73
CA GLY A 229 -13.63 4.10 17.22
C GLY A 229 -12.80 3.18 16.32
N ALA A 230 -11.76 3.67 15.67
CA ALA A 230 -10.66 2.85 15.18
C ALA A 230 -9.89 2.22 16.36
N MET A 231 -9.87 2.86 17.54
CA MET A 231 -9.34 2.26 18.78
C MET A 231 -10.34 1.30 19.45
N ASP A 232 -11.67 1.52 19.39
CA ASP A 232 -12.68 0.66 20.04
C ASP A 232 -13.25 -0.46 19.13
N ASN A 233 -13.38 -0.23 17.83
CA ASN A 233 -13.58 -1.30 16.85
C ASN A 233 -12.32 -2.17 16.66
N ASN A 234 -11.16 -1.72 17.15
CA ASN A 234 -9.95 -2.50 17.27
C ASN A 234 -10.00 -3.54 18.43
N LYS A 235 -11.07 -3.59 19.22
CA LYS A 235 -11.29 -4.71 20.16
C LYS A 235 -11.82 -5.98 19.48
N ASN A 236 -12.42 -5.87 18.27
CA ASN A 236 -12.94 -7.04 17.54
C ASN A 236 -12.70 -7.02 16.00
N ARG A 237 -11.89 -6.06 15.50
CA ARG A 237 -11.46 -5.99 14.10
C ARG A 237 -9.99 -5.62 14.00
N PHE A 238 -9.13 -6.35 14.67
CA PHE A 238 -7.76 -6.48 14.20
C PHE A 238 -7.85 -7.18 12.86
N ILE A 239 -7.44 -6.44 11.83
CA ILE A 239 -7.36 -6.87 10.43
C ILE A 239 -8.66 -6.67 9.64
N SER A 240 -9.00 -5.43 9.32
CA SER A 240 -9.79 -5.13 8.14
C SER A 240 -8.90 -5.28 6.89
N GLU A 241 -9.45 -5.87 5.83
CA GLU A 241 -8.74 -6.22 4.59
C GLU A 241 -8.02 -5.06 3.88
N ASN A 242 -8.27 -3.79 4.25
CA ASN A 242 -7.67 -2.62 3.63
C ASN A 242 -6.32 -2.22 4.23
N GLU A 243 -6.02 -2.54 5.50
CA GLU A 243 -4.69 -2.35 6.07
C GLU A 243 -3.68 -3.40 5.57
N LYS A 244 -4.16 -4.56 5.13
CA LYS A 244 -3.33 -5.60 4.51
C LYS A 244 -2.65 -5.16 3.20
N LYS A 245 -3.07 -4.04 2.58
CA LYS A 245 -2.59 -3.61 1.24
C LYS A 245 -1.75 -2.34 1.22
N ILE A 246 -1.59 -1.61 2.33
CA ILE A 246 -0.92 -0.29 2.37
C ILE A 246 0.45 -0.34 3.06
N HIS A 247 0.74 -1.38 3.85
CA HIS A 247 2.07 -1.57 4.39
C HIS A 247 2.94 -2.36 3.39
N ALA A 248 4.14 -1.88 3.11
CA ALA A 248 5.25 -2.79 2.89
C ALA A 248 5.08 -3.85 3.97
N GLU A 249 4.85 -5.10 3.55
CA GLU A 249 4.50 -6.23 4.40
C GLU A 249 5.32 -6.17 5.68
N ALA A 250 4.66 -6.02 6.84
CA ALA A 250 5.38 -5.84 8.09
C ALA A 250 6.39 -6.99 8.21
N GLY A 251 7.60 -6.70 8.63
CA GLY A 251 8.70 -7.67 8.63
C GLY A 251 8.31 -9.01 9.23
N TYR A 252 7.49 -9.00 10.29
CA TYR A 252 6.98 -10.20 10.94
C TYR A 252 6.02 -11.04 10.07
N ILE A 253 5.20 -10.44 9.21
CA ILE A 253 4.31 -11.18 8.29
C ILE A 253 5.15 -11.93 7.27
N LYS A 254 6.18 -11.29 6.74
CA LYS A 254 7.14 -11.92 5.84
C LYS A 254 7.91 -13.04 6.54
N ALA A 255 8.30 -12.84 7.79
CA ALA A 255 8.97 -13.84 8.62
C ALA A 255 8.05 -15.05 8.86
N GLU A 256 6.78 -14.85 9.21
CA GLU A 256 5.80 -15.92 9.37
C GLU A 256 5.60 -16.72 8.08
N ARG A 257 5.44 -16.05 6.93
CA ARG A 257 5.33 -16.74 5.63
C ARG A 257 6.57 -17.53 5.27
N SER A 258 7.75 -16.95 5.47
CA SER A 258 9.00 -17.62 5.18
C SER A 258 9.15 -18.86 6.05
N LEU A 259 8.80 -18.78 7.33
CA LEU A 259 8.85 -19.90 8.25
C LEU A 259 7.87 -21.01 7.86
N LEU A 260 6.61 -20.69 7.54
CA LEU A 260 5.62 -21.64 7.04
C LEU A 260 6.05 -22.26 5.71
N LYS A 261 6.70 -21.47 4.83
CA LYS A 261 7.28 -21.99 3.59
C LYS A 261 8.35 -23.05 3.88
N PHE A 262 9.30 -22.79 4.80
CA PHE A 262 10.28 -23.78 5.24
C PHE A 262 9.60 -25.06 5.72
N MET A 263 8.59 -24.96 6.58
CA MET A 263 7.84 -26.11 7.09
C MET A 263 7.13 -26.93 5.99
N ILE A 264 6.72 -26.28 4.90
CA ILE A 264 6.07 -26.93 3.75
C ILE A 264 7.09 -27.62 2.85
N THR A 265 8.19 -26.93 2.49
CA THR A 265 9.12 -27.39 1.45
C THR A 265 10.31 -28.18 1.99
N GLU A 266 10.80 -27.83 3.19
CA GLU A 266 12.06 -28.35 3.77
C GLU A 266 11.77 -29.15 5.05
N ALA A 267 11.33 -30.40 4.88
CA ALA A 267 10.89 -31.24 6.00
C ALA A 267 11.98 -31.48 7.07
N GLU A 268 13.25 -31.39 6.71
CA GLU A 268 14.39 -31.56 7.61
C GLU A 268 14.46 -30.49 8.70
N TYR A 269 13.98 -29.26 8.43
CA TYR A 269 13.95 -28.17 9.41
C TYR A 269 12.70 -28.14 10.28
N LEU A 270 11.73 -29.02 10.04
CA LEU A 270 10.46 -29.01 10.75
C LEU A 270 10.64 -29.15 12.27
N PHE A 271 11.41 -30.14 12.73
CA PHE A 271 11.68 -30.33 14.15
C PHE A 271 12.42 -29.14 14.76
N TYR A 272 13.41 -28.60 14.06
CA TYR A 272 14.15 -27.43 14.49
C TYR A 272 13.24 -26.21 14.71
N ILE A 273 12.27 -26.00 13.82
CA ILE A 273 11.28 -24.92 13.91
C ILE A 273 10.31 -25.18 15.07
N MET A 274 9.75 -26.41 15.18
CA MET A 274 8.76 -26.76 16.19
C MET A 274 9.27 -26.69 17.63
N GLU A 275 10.56 -26.93 17.87
CA GLU A 275 11.17 -26.75 19.19
C GLU A 275 11.23 -25.28 19.62
N ARG A 276 11.17 -24.34 18.69
CA ARG A 276 11.44 -22.90 18.93
C ARG A 276 10.23 -22.01 18.80
N ILE A 277 9.19 -22.45 18.07
CA ILE A 277 7.99 -21.70 17.83
C ILE A 277 6.75 -22.60 17.92
N SER A 278 5.65 -22.03 18.39
CA SER A 278 4.36 -22.71 18.52
C SER A 278 3.24 -21.94 17.81
N LYS A 279 2.07 -22.56 17.67
CA LYS A 279 0.89 -21.90 17.10
C LYS A 279 0.60 -20.51 17.73
N LYS A 280 0.84 -20.36 19.03
CA LYS A 280 0.53 -19.12 19.77
C LYS A 280 1.44 -17.95 19.39
N ASP A 281 2.60 -18.25 18.85
CA ASP A 281 3.60 -17.25 18.47
C ASP A 281 3.26 -16.57 17.14
N PHE A 282 2.46 -17.21 16.28
CA PHE A 282 1.99 -16.59 15.04
C PHE A 282 0.96 -15.50 15.35
N ILE A 283 1.04 -14.40 14.62
CA ILE A 283 0.17 -13.22 14.83
C ILE A 283 -1.08 -13.34 13.96
N LEU A 284 -0.90 -13.71 12.67
CA LEU A 284 -2.02 -13.88 11.75
C LEU A 284 -2.80 -15.17 12.04
N GLU A 285 -4.12 -15.07 12.10
CA GLU A 285 -4.99 -16.22 12.37
C GLU A 285 -4.93 -17.25 11.23
N GLU A 286 -4.81 -16.79 10.00
CA GLU A 286 -4.61 -17.63 8.82
C GLU A 286 -3.32 -18.44 8.92
N HIS A 287 -2.24 -17.83 9.41
CA HIS A 287 -0.95 -18.51 9.62
C HIS A 287 -1.03 -19.55 10.75
N LYS A 288 -1.79 -19.27 11.81
CA LYS A 288 -2.04 -20.25 12.89
C LYS A 288 -2.80 -21.48 12.38
N GLN A 289 -3.78 -21.26 11.48
CA GLN A 289 -4.52 -22.36 10.85
C GLN A 289 -3.62 -23.19 9.94
N ILE A 290 -2.85 -22.52 9.06
CA ILE A 290 -1.90 -23.19 8.17
C ILE A 290 -0.86 -23.99 8.96
N PHE A 291 -0.26 -23.38 10.00
CA PHE A 291 0.68 -24.07 10.90
C PHE A 291 0.06 -25.35 11.49
N THR A 292 -1.16 -25.25 12.00
CA THR A 292 -1.86 -26.40 12.61
C THR A 292 -2.01 -27.54 11.60
N VAL A 293 -2.50 -27.24 10.38
CA VAL A 293 -2.72 -28.26 9.33
C VAL A 293 -1.38 -28.82 8.82
N ILE A 294 -0.28 -28.03 8.78
CA ILE A 294 1.05 -28.56 8.45
C ILE A 294 1.48 -29.63 9.47
N ILE A 295 1.31 -29.34 10.78
CA ILE A 295 1.68 -30.28 11.84
C ILE A 295 0.86 -31.56 11.75
N GLU A 296 -0.46 -31.45 11.57
CA GLU A 296 -1.35 -32.60 11.39
C GLU A 296 -0.93 -33.45 10.18
N GLY A 297 -0.74 -32.84 9.01
CA GLY A 297 -0.35 -33.55 7.79
C GLY A 297 1.03 -34.21 7.88
N ARG A 298 1.97 -33.61 8.55
CA ARG A 298 3.30 -34.21 8.78
C ARG A 298 3.24 -35.37 9.78
N GLY A 299 2.36 -35.28 10.78
CA GLY A 299 2.12 -36.40 11.72
C GLY A 299 1.50 -37.63 11.06
N GLU A 300 0.72 -37.45 10.00
CA GLU A 300 0.09 -38.51 9.19
C GLU A 300 0.99 -39.02 8.03
N ASN A 301 2.26 -38.57 7.93
CA ASN A 301 3.20 -38.92 6.86
C ASN A 301 2.67 -38.67 5.44
N ILE A 302 1.95 -37.57 5.24
CA ILE A 302 1.37 -37.22 3.95
C ILE A 302 2.46 -36.78 2.96
N ASN A 303 2.57 -37.49 1.83
CA ASN A 303 3.57 -37.24 0.81
C ASN A 303 3.39 -35.88 0.08
N ASN A 304 2.12 -35.41 -0.07
CA ASN A 304 1.84 -34.13 -0.71
C ASN A 304 1.13 -33.18 0.28
N ILE A 305 1.94 -32.49 1.09
CA ILE A 305 1.45 -31.57 2.11
C ILE A 305 0.65 -30.41 1.51
N ILE A 306 0.95 -29.95 0.29
CA ILE A 306 0.25 -28.84 -0.36
C ILE A 306 -1.19 -29.24 -0.69
N SER A 307 -1.39 -30.39 -1.32
CA SER A 307 -2.74 -30.89 -1.62
C SER A 307 -3.56 -31.15 -0.35
N TYR A 308 -2.91 -31.61 0.71
CA TYR A 308 -3.54 -31.79 2.01
C TYR A 308 -3.97 -30.44 2.60
N LEU A 309 -3.12 -29.41 2.59
CA LEU A 309 -3.45 -28.06 3.01
C LEU A 309 -4.66 -27.50 2.22
N GLU A 310 -4.63 -27.62 0.89
CA GLU A 310 -5.73 -27.16 0.03
C GLU A 310 -7.06 -27.86 0.33
N SER A 311 -7.03 -29.13 0.77
CA SER A 311 -8.23 -29.90 1.11
C SER A 311 -8.79 -29.59 2.51
N LYS A 312 -7.95 -29.16 3.44
CA LYS A 312 -8.32 -28.93 4.86
C LYS A 312 -8.62 -27.47 5.19
N LEU A 313 -8.06 -26.54 4.43
CA LEU A 313 -8.27 -25.11 4.64
C LEU A 313 -9.57 -24.68 3.97
N GLY A 314 -10.54 -24.18 4.74
CA GLY A 314 -11.89 -23.92 4.26
C GLY A 314 -12.21 -22.44 4.00
N SER A 315 -11.41 -21.49 4.51
CA SER A 315 -11.70 -20.08 4.29
C SER A 315 -10.96 -19.52 3.07
N ALA A 316 -11.61 -18.62 2.35
CA ALA A 316 -11.02 -17.97 1.18
C ALA A 316 -9.76 -17.14 1.54
N GLU A 317 -9.76 -16.57 2.74
CA GLU A 317 -8.64 -15.77 3.27
C GLU A 317 -7.42 -16.65 3.52
N THR A 318 -7.61 -17.81 4.16
CA THR A 318 -6.52 -18.75 4.46
C THR A 318 -5.94 -19.37 3.19
N ILE A 319 -6.80 -19.66 2.19
CA ILE A 319 -6.35 -20.14 0.88
C ILE A 319 -5.55 -19.05 0.14
N ALA A 320 -6.01 -17.80 0.16
CA ALA A 320 -5.28 -16.69 -0.44
C ALA A 320 -3.90 -16.47 0.23
N GLU A 321 -3.83 -16.69 1.54
CA GLU A 321 -2.56 -16.60 2.27
C GLU A 321 -1.63 -17.77 1.96
N LEU A 322 -2.16 -18.99 1.83
CA LEU A 322 -1.41 -20.16 1.37
C LEU A 322 -0.78 -19.93 -0.02
N VAL A 323 -1.50 -19.28 -0.95
CA VAL A 323 -0.94 -18.92 -2.26
C VAL A 323 0.27 -18.00 -2.12
N LYS A 324 0.20 -16.98 -1.26
CA LYS A 324 1.34 -16.08 -1.00
C LYS A 324 2.51 -16.80 -0.36
N ILE A 325 2.26 -17.75 0.55
CA ILE A 325 3.30 -18.59 1.13
C ILE A 325 3.96 -19.45 0.04
N LYS A 326 3.18 -20.01 -0.89
CA LYS A 326 3.72 -20.79 -2.03
C LYS A 326 4.60 -19.94 -2.94
N GLU A 327 4.27 -18.68 -3.14
CA GLU A 327 5.04 -17.72 -3.95
C GLU A 327 6.24 -17.10 -3.20
N CYS A 328 6.28 -17.23 -1.87
CA CYS A 328 7.39 -16.72 -1.07
C CYS A 328 8.69 -17.40 -1.47
N LYS A 329 9.72 -16.60 -1.76
CA LYS A 329 11.07 -17.10 -2.07
C LYS A 329 11.85 -17.23 -0.77
N ILE A 330 12.33 -18.43 -0.49
CA ILE A 330 13.35 -18.71 0.52
C ILE A 330 14.68 -18.98 -0.19
N PHE A 331 15.76 -18.58 0.43
CA PHE A 331 17.10 -18.79 -0.09
C PHE A 331 17.80 -19.79 0.84
N LEU A 332 18.26 -20.89 0.28
CA LEU A 332 18.98 -21.93 1.01
C LEU A 332 20.51 -21.69 1.02
N ASP A 333 20.94 -20.49 0.61
CA ASP A 333 22.34 -20.09 0.58
C ASP A 333 22.79 -19.64 1.98
N GLY A 334 23.86 -20.22 2.49
CA GLY A 334 24.44 -19.88 3.79
C GLY A 334 23.90 -20.71 4.96
N ASP A 335 23.94 -20.15 6.18
CA ASP A 335 23.45 -20.82 7.40
C ASP A 335 21.92 -20.72 7.49
N VAL A 336 21.22 -21.77 7.06
CA VAL A 336 19.76 -21.86 7.04
C VAL A 336 19.19 -21.85 8.47
N ASN A 337 19.86 -22.47 9.45
CA ASN A 337 19.41 -22.44 10.85
C ASN A 337 19.39 -21.00 11.38
N LYS A 338 20.41 -20.23 11.06
CA LYS A 338 20.45 -18.81 11.43
C LYS A 338 19.33 -18.01 10.77
N GLN A 339 19.01 -18.26 9.51
CA GLN A 339 17.88 -17.61 8.84
C GLN A 339 16.54 -17.93 9.52
N ILE A 340 16.34 -19.20 9.90
CA ILE A 340 15.15 -19.63 10.65
C ILE A 340 15.09 -18.94 12.01
N ASP A 341 16.20 -18.87 12.73
CA ASP A 341 16.29 -18.19 14.03
C ASP A 341 16.00 -16.67 13.91
N ASP A 342 16.47 -16.02 12.84
CA ASP A 342 16.18 -14.62 12.55
C ASP A 342 14.67 -14.40 12.33
N PHE A 343 13.99 -15.27 11.59
CA PHE A 343 12.53 -15.19 11.42
C PHE A 343 11.78 -15.41 12.73
N ILE A 344 12.18 -16.41 13.53
CA ILE A 344 11.58 -16.68 14.84
C ILE A 344 11.80 -15.49 15.79
N HIS A 345 12.97 -14.90 15.77
CA HIS A 345 13.29 -13.71 16.55
C HIS A 345 12.39 -12.52 16.19
N GLU A 346 12.20 -12.24 14.89
CA GLU A 346 11.32 -11.15 14.42
C GLU A 346 9.87 -11.36 14.87
N ILE A 347 9.34 -12.60 14.74
CA ILE A 347 7.98 -12.95 15.17
C ILE A 347 7.83 -12.76 16.69
N LYS A 348 8.74 -13.30 17.50
CA LYS A 348 8.70 -13.18 18.97
C LYS A 348 8.86 -11.74 19.43
N THR A 349 9.74 -10.99 18.77
CA THR A 349 9.94 -9.56 19.06
C THR A 349 8.66 -8.75 18.81
N GLN A 350 7.95 -9.06 17.74
CA GLN A 350 6.68 -8.38 17.43
C GLN A 350 5.57 -8.76 18.43
N ASN A 351 5.50 -10.03 18.84
CA ASN A 351 4.56 -10.47 19.88
C ASN A 351 4.80 -9.72 21.20
N LEU A 352 6.06 -9.57 21.64
CA LEU A 352 6.41 -8.78 22.80
C LEU A 352 5.96 -7.33 22.67
N LYS A 353 6.14 -6.70 21.51
CA LYS A 353 5.67 -5.33 21.27
C LYS A 353 4.15 -5.22 21.41
N ILE A 354 3.40 -6.18 20.83
CA ILE A 354 1.94 -6.23 20.91
C ILE A 354 1.48 -6.41 22.39
N GLU A 355 2.12 -7.33 23.12
CA GLU A 355 1.79 -7.56 24.54
C GLU A 355 2.06 -6.31 25.39
N ILE A 356 3.21 -5.67 25.20
CA ILE A 356 3.55 -4.40 25.89
C ILE A 356 2.50 -3.33 25.59
N GLU A 357 2.08 -3.18 24.36
CA GLU A 357 1.08 -2.19 23.95
C GLU A 357 -0.28 -2.47 24.60
N ASN A 358 -0.70 -3.72 24.63
CA ASN A 358 -1.94 -4.14 25.27
C ASN A 358 -1.93 -3.90 26.78
N LEU A 359 -0.84 -4.21 27.46
CA LEU A 359 -0.69 -3.98 28.91
C LEU A 359 -0.66 -2.48 29.23
N LYS A 360 -0.01 -1.65 28.41
CA LYS A 360 -0.05 -0.18 28.59
C LYS A 360 -1.47 0.36 28.50
N ARG A 361 -2.28 -0.16 27.56
CA ARG A 361 -3.69 0.24 27.43
C ARG A 361 -4.50 -0.19 28.65
N GLN A 362 -4.32 -1.43 29.13
CA GLN A 362 -4.99 -1.92 30.34
C GLN A 362 -4.61 -1.09 31.58
N GLN A 363 -3.34 -0.78 31.75
CA GLN A 363 -2.87 0.06 32.85
C GLN A 363 -3.56 1.43 32.82
N LYS A 364 -3.63 2.09 31.68
CA LYS A 364 -4.29 3.39 31.53
C LYS A 364 -5.80 3.36 31.88
N VAL A 365 -6.46 2.24 31.56
CA VAL A 365 -7.88 2.03 31.93
C VAL A 365 -8.04 1.88 33.46
N LEU A 366 -7.16 1.12 34.11
CA LEU A 366 -7.17 0.93 35.57
C LEU A 366 -6.86 2.23 36.31
N GLU A 367 -5.90 3.01 35.82
CA GLU A 367 -5.60 4.35 36.34
C GLU A 367 -6.82 5.28 36.28
N GLY A 368 -7.55 5.26 35.15
CA GLY A 368 -8.78 6.04 34.99
C GLY A 368 -9.93 5.60 35.91
N LYS A 369 -9.92 4.35 36.39
CA LYS A 369 -10.89 3.81 37.36
C LYS A 369 -10.45 3.95 38.82
N GLY A 370 -9.23 4.39 39.08
CA GLY A 370 -8.67 4.51 40.46
C GLY A 370 -8.22 3.16 41.05
N GLU A 371 -8.09 2.10 40.22
CA GLU A 371 -7.66 0.75 40.65
C GLU A 371 -6.12 0.70 40.76
N VAL A 372 -5.56 1.36 41.76
CA VAL A 372 -4.12 1.63 41.92
C VAL A 372 -3.30 0.34 42.09
N GLU A 373 -3.80 -0.62 42.87
CA GLU A 373 -3.06 -1.85 43.17
C GLU A 373 -2.86 -2.74 41.94
N GLU A 374 -3.90 -2.87 41.10
CA GLU A 374 -3.80 -3.62 39.83
C GLU A 374 -2.96 -2.89 38.79
N SER A 375 -3.03 -1.56 38.73
CA SER A 375 -2.16 -0.74 37.91
C SER A 375 -0.67 -0.94 38.20
N ILE A 376 -0.31 -0.99 39.50
CA ILE A 376 1.08 -1.25 39.92
C ILE A 376 1.56 -2.65 39.50
N LYS A 377 0.73 -3.70 39.62
CA LYS A 377 1.06 -5.05 39.18
C LYS A 377 1.34 -5.08 37.67
N LEU A 378 0.52 -4.39 36.88
CA LEU A 378 0.74 -4.26 35.43
C LEU A 378 2.00 -3.47 35.08
N ALA A 379 2.32 -2.41 35.85
CA ALA A 379 3.54 -1.63 35.63
C ALA A 379 4.81 -2.48 35.84
N ILE A 380 4.82 -3.37 36.85
CA ILE A 380 5.92 -4.29 37.11
C ILE A 380 6.08 -5.25 35.89
N LYS A 381 4.97 -5.85 35.43
CA LYS A 381 4.99 -6.76 34.26
C LYS A 381 5.48 -6.03 33.00
N LEU A 382 5.02 -4.81 32.75
CA LEU A 382 5.46 -3.95 31.66
C LEU A 382 6.97 -3.70 31.70
N SER A 383 7.52 -3.36 32.87
CA SER A 383 8.95 -3.13 33.05
C SER A 383 9.77 -4.37 32.68
N GLN A 384 9.32 -5.56 33.10
CA GLN A 384 9.98 -6.82 32.77
C GLN A 384 9.99 -7.13 31.27
N LEU A 385 8.83 -6.95 30.59
CA LEU A 385 8.73 -7.19 29.15
C LEU A 385 9.54 -6.16 28.33
N MET A 386 9.57 -4.90 28.77
CA MET A 386 10.40 -3.86 28.12
C MET A 386 11.89 -4.16 28.27
N GLN A 387 12.31 -4.70 29.40
CA GLN A 387 13.70 -5.15 29.60
C GLN A 387 14.05 -6.35 28.72
N GLN A 388 13.16 -7.31 28.57
CA GLN A 388 13.33 -8.43 27.60
C GLN A 388 13.46 -7.93 26.16
N LEU A 389 12.62 -7.00 25.75
CA LEU A 389 12.68 -6.42 24.41
C LEU A 389 13.99 -5.68 24.14
N ASN A 390 14.53 -4.98 25.14
CA ASN A 390 15.79 -4.26 25.01
C ASN A 390 17.02 -5.20 25.02
N ASN A 391 16.98 -6.29 25.75
CA ASN A 391 18.04 -7.29 25.78
C ASN A 391 18.10 -8.07 24.45
N GLY A 392 16.97 -8.36 23.82
CA GLY A 392 16.91 -8.99 22.50
C GLY A 392 17.44 -8.13 21.35
N LYS A 393 17.67 -6.83 21.55
CA LYS A 393 18.31 -5.94 20.56
C LYS A 393 19.84 -5.89 20.62
N LYS A 394 20.46 -6.51 21.62
CA LYS A 394 21.90 -6.45 21.87
C LYS A 394 22.64 -7.75 21.47
N GLY A 395 21.94 -8.75 21.02
CA GLY A 395 22.48 -9.99 20.45
C GLY A 395 22.20 -10.06 18.96
#